data_eb6f8d6c31ebc2e36aa997b2eced6871
#
_entry.id   eb6f8d6c31ebc2e36aa997b2eced6871
#
_cell.length_a   1.000
_cell.length_b   1.000
_cell.length_c   1.000
_cell.angle_alpha   90.00
_cell.angle_beta   90.00
_cell.angle_gamma   90.00
#
_symmetry.space_group_name_H-M   'P 1'
#
loop_
_entity.id
_entity.type
_entity.pdbx_description
1 polymer ?
#
loop_
_entity_poly.entity_id
_entity_poly.type
_entity_poly.pdbx_seq_one_letter_code
_entity_poly.pdbx_strand_id
1 'polypeptide(L)'
;WALETTDAVPMYAFEDVTYDGGAGNLCANCHQIRRQIAEPDADGNIEVTSTHWGPHHGPQGAVLLGLSGAGDEAEGSPSAHYSMVEDTCVSCHLGESDNHTFLADVGSCQGCHADIEDFDFSGLQTEVAEKLASLEEALAAKGLWEVTEEGEGHPVVGVYPAAEAQALWNYITLAVEDGSHGVHNPSYTKALLDWSLAAMGAGE
;
A
#
# COMPACT_ATOMS: atom_id res chain seq x y z
N TRP A 1 -19.46 17.59 18.61
CA TRP A 1 -19.59 17.31 17.18
C TRP A 1 -19.64 15.80 17.02
N ALA A 2 -20.66 15.26 16.41
CA ALA A 2 -20.72 13.86 16.01
C ALA A 2 -20.16 13.73 14.58
N LEU A 3 -19.59 12.57 14.24
CA LEU A 3 -19.34 12.21 12.85
C LEU A 3 -20.68 12.20 12.11
N GLU A 4 -20.77 12.89 10.98
CA GLU A 4 -22.03 13.03 10.27
C GLU A 4 -22.42 11.78 9.50
N THR A 5 -21.42 10.98 9.06
CA THR A 5 -21.66 9.73 8.35
C THR A 5 -20.53 8.74 8.53
N THR A 6 -20.89 7.47 8.65
CA THR A 6 -20.04 6.31 8.51
C THR A 6 -20.57 5.38 7.41
N ASP A 7 -21.33 5.93 6.47
CA ASP A 7 -21.84 5.18 5.32
C ASP A 7 -20.68 4.62 4.51
N ALA A 8 -20.91 3.48 3.83
CA ALA A 8 -19.95 2.84 2.96
C ALA A 8 -19.45 3.80 1.87
N VAL A 9 -18.13 3.75 1.57
CA VAL A 9 -17.44 4.72 0.71
C VAL A 9 -17.21 4.13 -0.67
N PRO A 10 -17.77 4.70 -1.74
CA PRO A 10 -17.37 4.34 -3.09
C PRO A 10 -15.89 4.63 -3.32
N MET A 11 -15.14 3.65 -3.85
CA MET A 11 -13.72 3.82 -4.14
C MET A 11 -13.52 4.67 -5.40
N TYR A 12 -12.81 5.78 -5.25
CA TYR A 12 -12.67 6.79 -6.30
C TYR A 12 -12.06 6.26 -7.60
N ALA A 13 -11.05 5.39 -7.49
CA ALA A 13 -10.34 4.85 -8.64
C ALA A 13 -10.95 3.55 -9.19
N PHE A 14 -11.97 2.99 -8.54
CA PHE A 14 -12.57 1.72 -8.92
C PHE A 14 -14.10 1.86 -9.03
N GLU A 15 -14.62 1.80 -10.25
CA GLU A 15 -16.06 1.71 -10.47
C GLU A 15 -16.60 0.45 -9.78
N ASP A 16 -17.76 0.45 -9.25
CA ASP A 16 -18.42 -0.71 -8.62
C ASP A 16 -17.75 -1.27 -7.35
N VAL A 17 -16.70 -0.65 -6.82
CA VAL A 17 -16.08 -1.04 -5.55
C VAL A 17 -16.47 -0.08 -4.45
N THR A 18 -16.84 -0.65 -3.31
CA THR A 18 -17.22 0.10 -2.12
C THR A 18 -16.42 -0.42 -0.92
N TYR A 19 -15.84 0.48 -0.15
CA TYR A 19 -15.24 0.19 1.14
C TYR A 19 -16.31 0.30 2.23
N ASP A 20 -16.49 -0.77 3.00
CA ASP A 20 -17.43 -0.82 4.13
C ASP A 20 -16.76 -1.44 5.35
N GLY A 21 -16.07 -0.61 6.11
CA GLY A 21 -15.31 -0.96 7.31
C GLY A 21 -15.80 -0.21 8.55
N GLY A 22 -17.12 -0.03 8.70
CA GLY A 22 -17.71 0.59 9.89
C GLY A 22 -17.28 2.04 10.09
N ALA A 23 -16.85 2.42 11.30
CA ALA A 23 -16.37 3.77 11.59
C ALA A 23 -15.11 4.13 10.77
N GLY A 24 -14.34 3.15 10.30
CA GLY A 24 -13.20 3.32 9.39
C GLY A 24 -13.57 3.93 8.04
N ASN A 25 -14.86 3.92 7.66
CA ASN A 25 -15.35 4.55 6.43
C ASN A 25 -15.02 6.04 6.37
N LEU A 26 -15.00 6.72 7.52
CA LEU A 26 -14.58 8.12 7.58
C LEU A 26 -13.15 8.31 7.08
N CYS A 27 -12.25 7.43 7.47
CA CYS A 27 -10.84 7.46 7.06
C CYS A 27 -10.68 7.12 5.58
N ALA A 28 -11.39 6.08 5.12
CA ALA A 28 -11.36 5.61 3.73
C ALA A 28 -11.84 6.65 2.71
N ASN A 29 -12.63 7.66 3.11
CA ASN A 29 -12.98 8.78 2.23
C ASN A 29 -11.75 9.52 1.69
N CYS A 30 -10.67 9.58 2.45
CA CYS A 30 -9.41 10.22 2.05
C CYS A 30 -8.30 9.19 1.80
N HIS A 31 -8.25 8.12 2.62
CA HIS A 31 -7.22 7.08 2.54
C HIS A 31 -7.56 6.01 1.50
N GLN A 32 -7.65 6.43 0.24
CA GLN A 32 -7.88 5.59 -0.94
C GLN A 32 -7.16 6.16 -2.16
N ILE A 33 -6.75 5.29 -3.10
CA ILE A 33 -6.05 5.75 -4.29
C ILE A 33 -6.93 6.64 -5.16
N ARG A 34 -6.31 7.61 -5.83
CA ARG A 34 -7.00 8.59 -6.69
C ARG A 34 -6.99 8.22 -8.16
N ARG A 35 -6.13 7.30 -8.54
CA ARG A 35 -5.99 6.81 -9.91
C ARG A 35 -5.40 5.41 -9.91
N GLN A 36 -5.68 4.67 -10.95
CA GLN A 36 -4.98 3.44 -11.29
C GLN A 36 -3.75 3.78 -12.14
N ILE A 37 -2.82 2.82 -12.23
CA ILE A 37 -1.72 2.91 -13.18
C ILE A 37 -2.27 2.94 -14.62
N ALA A 38 -1.59 3.65 -15.51
CA ALA A 38 -1.97 3.70 -16.91
C ALA A 38 -1.73 2.34 -17.59
N GLU A 39 -2.57 2.01 -18.57
CA GLU A 39 -2.35 0.87 -19.44
C GLU A 39 -1.07 1.07 -20.29
N PRO A 40 -0.34 -0.02 -20.59
CA PRO A 40 0.80 0.06 -21.49
C PRO A 40 0.41 0.59 -22.87
N ASP A 41 1.30 1.34 -23.48
CA ASP A 41 1.16 1.77 -24.87
C ASP A 41 1.32 0.62 -25.89
N ALA A 42 1.24 0.93 -27.17
CA ALA A 42 1.36 -0.08 -28.24
C ALA A 42 2.73 -0.76 -28.32
N ASP A 43 3.76 -0.15 -27.74
CA ASP A 43 5.11 -0.67 -27.66
C ASP A 43 5.38 -1.41 -26.35
N GLY A 44 4.38 -1.50 -25.46
CA GLY A 44 4.46 -2.19 -24.18
C GLY A 44 5.13 -1.35 -23.09
N ASN A 45 5.08 -0.03 -23.17
CA ASN A 45 5.70 0.87 -22.22
C ASN A 45 4.65 1.67 -21.43
N ILE A 46 5.06 2.18 -20.28
CA ILE A 46 4.30 3.12 -19.46
C ILE A 46 5.15 4.38 -19.23
N GLU A 47 4.52 5.55 -19.35
CA GLU A 47 5.16 6.83 -19.08
C GLU A 47 5.04 7.23 -17.60
N VAL A 48 6.18 7.46 -16.97
CA VAL A 48 6.30 8.11 -15.66
C VAL A 48 6.37 9.61 -15.89
N THR A 49 5.29 10.32 -15.61
CA THR A 49 5.06 11.70 -16.06
C THR A 49 5.55 12.78 -15.10
N SER A 50 5.88 12.43 -13.86
CA SER A 50 6.33 13.39 -12.84
C SER A 50 7.07 12.71 -11.70
N THR A 51 7.80 13.49 -10.91
CA THR A 51 8.44 13.03 -9.65
C THR A 51 7.44 12.70 -8.54
N HIS A 52 6.17 13.01 -8.72
CA HIS A 52 5.04 12.64 -7.85
C HIS A 52 4.13 11.58 -8.51
N TRP A 53 4.68 10.79 -9.43
CA TRP A 53 3.95 9.70 -10.07
C TRP A 53 3.72 8.56 -9.08
N GLY A 54 2.49 8.03 -9.04
CA GLY A 54 2.09 6.99 -8.11
C GLY A 54 0.58 7.02 -7.87
N PRO A 55 0.05 6.27 -6.89
CA PRO A 55 -1.38 6.17 -6.57
C PRO A 55 -1.98 7.47 -5.98
N HIS A 56 -1.13 8.44 -5.64
CA HIS A 56 -1.46 9.76 -5.10
C HIS A 56 -2.06 9.70 -3.69
N HIS A 57 -1.20 9.51 -2.73
CA HIS A 57 -1.41 9.54 -1.29
C HIS A 57 -2.54 8.65 -0.74
N GLY A 58 -2.22 7.98 0.38
CA GLY A 58 -3.20 7.29 1.19
C GLY A 58 -3.85 6.05 0.53
N PRO A 59 -3.11 5.03 0.02
CA PRO A 59 -3.71 3.87 -0.61
C PRO A 59 -4.31 2.85 0.38
N GLN A 60 -4.27 3.10 1.68
CA GLN A 60 -4.52 2.13 2.75
C GLN A 60 -5.85 1.39 2.59
N GLY A 61 -6.94 2.10 2.28
CA GLY A 61 -8.24 1.46 2.03
C GLY A 61 -8.22 0.52 0.84
N ALA A 62 -7.52 0.89 -0.24
CA ALA A 62 -7.35 0.03 -1.41
C ALA A 62 -6.42 -1.16 -1.13
N VAL A 63 -5.34 -0.96 -0.36
CA VAL A 63 -4.44 -2.05 0.09
C VAL A 63 -5.21 -3.06 0.94
N LEU A 64 -6.04 -2.60 1.87
CA LEU A 64 -6.91 -3.47 2.68
C LEU A 64 -7.84 -4.32 1.82
N LEU A 65 -8.34 -3.77 0.72
CA LEU A 65 -9.18 -4.48 -0.24
C LEU A 65 -8.39 -5.33 -1.26
N GLY A 66 -7.06 -5.18 -1.35
CA GLY A 66 -6.23 -5.87 -2.33
C GLY A 66 -6.29 -5.25 -3.72
N LEU A 67 -6.40 -3.92 -3.86
CA LEU A 67 -6.74 -3.25 -5.12
C LEU A 67 -5.78 -2.12 -5.54
N SER A 68 -4.63 -1.94 -4.95
CA SER A 68 -3.76 -0.79 -5.25
C SER A 68 -2.56 -1.09 -6.12
N GLY A 69 -2.34 -2.35 -6.45
CA GLY A 69 -1.15 -2.83 -7.15
C GLY A 69 -1.20 -2.71 -8.66
N ALA A 70 -0.13 -3.17 -9.27
CA ALA A 70 0.06 -3.26 -10.71
C ALA A 70 0.73 -4.59 -11.10
N GLY A 71 0.60 -4.99 -12.36
CA GLY A 71 1.12 -6.26 -12.87
C GLY A 71 0.15 -7.42 -12.69
N ASP A 72 0.65 -8.66 -12.77
CA ASP A 72 -0.19 -9.86 -12.70
C ASP A 72 -0.84 -10.06 -11.32
N GLU A 73 -0.29 -9.44 -10.27
CA GLU A 73 -0.80 -9.48 -8.90
C GLU A 73 -1.54 -8.18 -8.51
N ALA A 74 -1.97 -7.39 -9.51
CA ALA A 74 -2.64 -6.09 -9.28
C ALA A 74 -3.91 -6.19 -8.44
N GLU A 75 -4.64 -7.30 -8.58
CA GLU A 75 -5.85 -7.61 -7.85
C GLU A 75 -5.61 -8.80 -6.91
N GLY A 76 -5.81 -8.57 -5.63
CA GLY A 76 -5.74 -9.58 -4.58
C GLY A 76 -7.09 -9.82 -3.92
N SER A 77 -7.04 -10.30 -2.69
CA SER A 77 -8.23 -10.46 -1.85
C SER A 77 -8.22 -9.47 -0.70
N PRO A 78 -9.40 -9.08 -0.20
CA PRO A 78 -9.50 -8.30 1.03
C PRO A 78 -8.75 -9.00 2.17
N SER A 79 -8.07 -8.21 2.98
CA SER A 79 -7.27 -8.72 4.10
C SER A 79 -8.16 -9.30 5.21
N ALA A 80 -7.57 -10.15 6.05
CA ALA A 80 -8.22 -10.60 7.28
C ALA A 80 -8.50 -9.40 8.22
N HIS A 81 -7.62 -8.40 8.27
CA HIS A 81 -7.83 -7.18 9.04
C HIS A 81 -9.05 -6.39 8.55
N TYR A 82 -9.27 -6.30 7.25
CA TYR A 82 -10.50 -5.71 6.71
C TYR A 82 -11.75 -6.51 7.07
N SER A 83 -11.66 -7.85 6.96
CA SER A 83 -12.85 -8.71 7.06
C SER A 83 -13.24 -9.07 8.49
N MET A 84 -12.32 -8.99 9.45
CA MET A 84 -12.51 -9.50 10.82
C MET A 84 -12.39 -8.41 11.91
N VAL A 85 -11.77 -7.26 11.60
CA VAL A 85 -11.62 -6.18 12.56
C VAL A 85 -12.81 -5.23 12.42
N GLU A 86 -13.62 -5.15 13.47
CA GLU A 86 -14.74 -4.19 13.55
C GLU A 86 -14.18 -2.77 13.49
N ASP A 87 -14.86 -1.88 12.76
CA ASP A 87 -14.44 -0.48 12.58
C ASP A 87 -13.04 -0.27 11.95
N THR A 88 -12.43 -1.34 11.44
CA THR A 88 -11.17 -1.34 10.66
C THR A 88 -10.12 -0.34 11.15
N CYS A 89 -9.91 0.78 10.45
CA CYS A 89 -8.90 1.80 10.75
C CYS A 89 -8.96 2.30 12.21
N VAL A 90 -10.17 2.54 12.69
CA VAL A 90 -10.40 3.12 14.02
C VAL A 90 -9.92 2.19 15.12
N SER A 91 -10.17 0.88 15.00
CA SER A 91 -9.79 -0.10 16.03
C SER A 91 -8.28 -0.21 16.22
N CYS A 92 -7.47 0.09 15.21
CA CYS A 92 -6.01 0.07 15.31
C CYS A 92 -5.42 1.46 15.57
N HIS A 93 -5.93 2.50 14.88
CA HIS A 93 -5.33 3.83 14.88
C HIS A 93 -5.91 4.80 15.93
N LEU A 94 -7.05 4.49 16.53
CA LEU A 94 -7.61 5.23 17.65
C LEU A 94 -7.69 4.41 18.95
N GLY A 95 -7.53 3.11 18.91
CA GLY A 95 -7.38 2.16 20.02
C GLY A 95 -7.87 2.60 21.40
N GLU A 96 -7.37 1.98 22.46
CA GLU A 96 -7.74 2.30 23.84
C GLU A 96 -7.18 3.64 24.35
N SER A 97 -6.22 4.22 23.65
CA SER A 97 -5.52 5.42 24.13
C SER A 97 -6.24 6.75 23.85
N ASP A 98 -7.35 6.75 23.10
CA ASP A 98 -8.08 7.96 22.67
C ASP A 98 -7.14 9.09 22.19
N ASN A 99 -5.93 8.72 21.73
CA ASN A 99 -4.96 9.69 21.29
C ASN A 99 -5.26 10.08 19.84
N HIS A 100 -5.44 11.34 19.58
CA HIS A 100 -5.65 11.87 18.23
C HIS A 100 -4.35 11.98 17.42
N THR A 101 -3.35 11.14 17.69
CA THR A 101 -2.12 11.05 16.90
C THR A 101 -2.30 10.13 15.69
N PHE A 102 -3.33 9.28 15.71
CA PHE A 102 -3.57 8.23 14.70
C PHE A 102 -2.44 7.21 14.57
N LEU A 103 -1.55 7.13 15.56
CA LEU A 103 -0.54 6.09 15.64
C LEU A 103 -1.19 4.80 16.13
N ALA A 104 -0.95 3.70 15.42
CA ALA A 104 -1.43 2.40 15.84
C ALA A 104 -0.81 1.97 17.18
N ASP A 105 -1.55 1.21 17.97
CA ASP A 105 -1.11 0.67 19.25
C ASP A 105 -1.07 -0.86 19.18
N VAL A 106 0.03 -1.48 19.61
CA VAL A 106 0.18 -2.94 19.65
C VAL A 106 -0.88 -3.61 20.53
N GLY A 107 -1.36 -2.93 21.56
CA GLY A 107 -2.47 -3.40 22.40
C GLY A 107 -3.72 -3.72 21.62
N SER A 108 -3.99 -2.98 20.54
CA SER A 108 -5.14 -3.24 19.64
C SER A 108 -5.06 -4.59 18.92
N CYS A 109 -3.85 -5.13 18.76
CA CYS A 109 -3.63 -6.42 18.10
C CYS A 109 -3.88 -7.62 19.02
N GLN A 110 -3.77 -7.43 20.34
CA GLN A 110 -3.77 -8.51 21.34
C GLN A 110 -5.10 -9.26 21.45
N GLY A 111 -6.18 -8.67 20.97
CA GLY A 111 -7.49 -9.35 20.90
C GLY A 111 -7.50 -10.60 20.03
N CYS A 112 -6.66 -10.63 18.98
CA CYS A 112 -6.50 -11.75 18.06
C CYS A 112 -5.10 -12.37 18.12
N HIS A 113 -4.06 -11.57 18.42
CA HIS A 113 -2.65 -11.95 18.50
C HIS A 113 -2.17 -11.83 19.95
N ALA A 114 -2.62 -12.74 20.82
CA ALA A 114 -2.48 -12.63 22.29
C ALA A 114 -1.04 -12.41 22.78
N ASP A 115 -0.05 -12.95 22.10
CA ASP A 115 1.37 -12.92 22.49
C ASP A 115 2.18 -11.87 21.69
N ILE A 116 1.51 -10.94 21.00
CA ILE A 116 2.20 -9.91 20.22
C ILE A 116 2.82 -8.87 21.15
N GLU A 117 4.11 -8.57 20.95
CA GLU A 117 4.85 -7.58 21.75
C GLU A 117 5.23 -6.35 20.91
N ASP A 118 5.27 -6.49 19.58
CA ASP A 118 5.55 -5.43 18.63
C ASP A 118 4.76 -5.65 17.32
N PHE A 119 4.90 -4.76 16.34
CA PHE A 119 4.18 -4.86 15.08
C PHE A 119 4.77 -5.89 14.09
N ASP A 120 5.93 -6.46 14.38
CA ASP A 120 6.59 -7.45 13.51
C ASP A 120 6.09 -8.89 13.77
N PHE A 121 4.78 -9.05 13.76
CA PHE A 121 4.16 -10.36 14.00
C PHE A 121 4.67 -11.41 13.02
N SER A 122 5.30 -12.46 13.55
CA SER A 122 5.91 -13.55 12.76
C SER A 122 6.98 -13.08 11.76
N GLY A 123 7.65 -11.97 12.00
CA GLY A 123 8.68 -11.42 11.12
C GLY A 123 8.16 -10.77 9.85
N LEU A 124 6.85 -10.43 9.78
CA LEU A 124 6.22 -9.86 8.60
C LEU A 124 6.86 -8.55 8.18
N GLN A 125 6.97 -7.59 9.11
CA GLN A 125 7.51 -6.26 8.78
C GLN A 125 8.99 -6.33 8.41
N THR A 126 9.76 -7.20 9.06
CA THR A 126 11.16 -7.48 8.71
C THR A 126 11.25 -8.02 7.28
N GLU A 127 10.49 -9.06 6.93
CA GLU A 127 10.47 -9.63 5.57
C GLU A 127 10.10 -8.58 4.51
N VAL A 128 9.05 -7.80 4.78
CA VAL A 128 8.58 -6.75 3.85
C VAL A 128 9.62 -5.64 3.70
N ALA A 129 10.26 -5.20 4.78
CA ALA A 129 11.29 -4.17 4.73
C ALA A 129 12.51 -4.63 3.92
N GLU A 130 12.95 -5.89 4.07
CA GLU A 130 14.05 -6.47 3.29
C GLU A 130 13.71 -6.53 1.80
N LYS A 131 12.50 -6.96 1.44
CA LYS A 131 12.03 -6.99 0.05
C LYS A 131 11.90 -5.59 -0.55
N LEU A 132 11.40 -4.62 0.21
CA LEU A 132 11.30 -3.22 -0.23
C LEU A 132 12.69 -2.63 -0.48
N ALA A 133 13.67 -2.86 0.40
CA ALA A 133 15.05 -2.40 0.20
C ALA A 133 15.67 -3.02 -1.06
N SER A 134 15.47 -4.33 -1.28
CA SER A 134 15.95 -5.01 -2.49
C SER A 134 15.30 -4.46 -3.76
N LEU A 135 13.99 -4.14 -3.70
CA LEU A 135 13.27 -3.56 -4.83
C LEU A 135 13.74 -2.14 -5.12
N GLU A 136 13.98 -1.32 -4.08
CA GLU A 136 14.54 0.03 -4.22
C GLU A 136 15.90 0.00 -4.93
N GLU A 137 16.80 -0.87 -4.49
CA GLU A 137 18.11 -1.05 -5.14
C GLU A 137 17.98 -1.42 -6.62
N ALA A 138 17.07 -2.34 -6.95
CA ALA A 138 16.82 -2.75 -8.32
C ALA A 138 16.25 -1.64 -9.20
N LEU A 139 15.29 -0.86 -8.66
CA LEU A 139 14.71 0.30 -9.34
C LEU A 139 15.77 1.41 -9.56
N ALA A 140 16.58 1.69 -8.55
CA ALA A 140 17.66 2.66 -8.66
C ALA A 140 18.72 2.22 -9.69
N ALA A 141 19.11 0.95 -9.70
CA ALA A 141 20.07 0.41 -10.65
C ALA A 141 19.61 0.52 -12.12
N LYS A 142 18.31 0.47 -12.36
CA LYS A 142 17.70 0.66 -13.69
C LYS A 142 17.33 2.13 -13.98
N GLY A 143 17.53 3.04 -13.04
CA GLY A 143 17.28 4.47 -13.21
C GLY A 143 15.81 4.87 -13.17
N LEU A 144 14.95 4.08 -12.49
CA LEU A 144 13.54 4.41 -12.28
C LEU A 144 13.30 5.16 -10.96
N TRP A 145 14.24 5.05 -10.02
CA TRP A 145 14.16 5.66 -8.70
C TRP A 145 15.45 6.40 -8.39
N GLU A 146 15.35 7.58 -7.81
CA GLU A 146 16.50 8.33 -7.31
C GLU A 146 16.24 8.88 -5.92
N VAL A 147 17.30 8.98 -5.13
CA VAL A 147 17.29 9.57 -3.80
C VAL A 147 18.11 10.85 -3.84
N THR A 148 17.55 11.96 -3.41
CA THR A 148 18.21 13.26 -3.38
C THR A 148 19.31 13.34 -2.31
N GLU A 149 20.12 14.40 -2.33
CA GLU A 149 21.12 14.64 -1.28
C GLU A 149 20.48 14.83 0.11
N GLU A 150 19.23 15.28 0.15
CA GLU A 150 18.44 15.44 1.37
C GLU A 150 17.84 14.10 1.87
N GLY A 151 17.97 13.02 1.10
CA GLY A 151 17.46 11.69 1.42
C GLY A 151 15.99 11.47 1.02
N GLU A 152 15.42 12.34 0.21
CA GLU A 152 14.08 12.16 -0.34
C GLU A 152 14.14 11.30 -1.62
N GLY A 153 13.35 10.23 -1.66
CA GLY A 153 13.26 9.36 -2.83
C GLY A 153 12.10 9.73 -3.73
N HIS A 154 12.30 9.64 -5.05
CA HIS A 154 11.23 9.89 -6.02
C HIS A 154 11.45 9.16 -7.35
N PRO A 155 10.36 8.92 -8.12
CA PRO A 155 10.45 8.29 -9.43
C PRO A 155 11.14 9.20 -10.44
N VAL A 156 11.91 8.60 -11.33
CA VAL A 156 12.56 9.30 -12.44
C VAL A 156 11.59 9.39 -13.62
N VAL A 157 11.40 10.61 -14.12
CA VAL A 157 10.52 10.86 -15.29
C VAL A 157 11.09 10.19 -16.53
N GLY A 158 10.27 9.43 -17.24
CA GLY A 158 10.70 8.69 -18.42
C GLY A 158 9.64 7.73 -18.96
N VAL A 159 10.01 7.00 -20.00
CA VAL A 159 9.19 5.94 -20.59
C VAL A 159 9.91 4.61 -20.34
N TYR A 160 9.24 3.68 -19.69
CA TYR A 160 9.82 2.43 -19.23
C TYR A 160 9.00 1.22 -19.71
N PRO A 161 9.61 0.04 -19.85
CA PRO A 161 8.88 -1.19 -20.05
C PRO A 161 7.78 -1.34 -18.98
N ALA A 162 6.60 -1.80 -19.38
CA ALA A 162 5.43 -1.85 -18.51
C ALA A 162 5.71 -2.57 -17.18
N ALA A 163 6.38 -3.72 -17.21
CA ALA A 163 6.70 -4.48 -16.01
C ALA A 163 7.60 -3.70 -15.03
N GLU A 164 8.54 -2.89 -15.52
CA GLU A 164 9.41 -2.06 -14.69
C GLU A 164 8.64 -0.89 -14.06
N ALA A 165 7.80 -0.21 -14.85
CA ALA A 165 6.95 0.87 -14.33
C ALA A 165 5.90 0.35 -13.32
N GLN A 166 5.37 -0.85 -13.54
CA GLN A 166 4.46 -1.51 -12.60
C GLN A 166 5.17 -1.89 -11.29
N ALA A 167 6.41 -2.37 -11.35
CA ALA A 167 7.21 -2.62 -10.16
C ALA A 167 7.50 -1.31 -9.38
N LEU A 168 7.80 -0.22 -10.08
CA LEU A 168 7.93 1.11 -9.48
C LEU A 168 6.63 1.57 -8.82
N TRP A 169 5.49 1.36 -9.47
CA TRP A 169 4.18 1.67 -8.89
C TRP A 169 3.94 0.93 -7.58
N ASN A 170 4.23 -0.39 -7.55
CA ASN A 170 4.08 -1.21 -6.36
C ASN A 170 5.01 -0.75 -5.23
N TYR A 171 6.26 -0.40 -5.56
CA TYR A 171 7.19 0.16 -4.59
C TYR A 171 6.64 1.45 -3.97
N ILE A 172 6.21 2.41 -4.78
CA ILE A 172 5.65 3.68 -4.30
C ILE A 172 4.41 3.41 -3.44
N THR A 173 3.51 2.53 -3.90
CA THR A 173 2.31 2.17 -3.16
C THR A 173 2.62 1.63 -1.77
N LEU A 174 3.58 0.71 -1.66
CA LEU A 174 3.83 -0.02 -0.42
C LEU A 174 4.83 0.66 0.51
N ALA A 175 5.92 1.23 -0.04
CA ALA A 175 6.98 1.83 0.75
C ALA A 175 6.70 3.29 1.11
N VAL A 176 6.19 4.07 0.13
CA VAL A 176 6.07 5.52 0.28
C VAL A 176 4.70 5.92 0.81
N GLU A 177 3.64 5.29 0.29
CA GLU A 177 2.27 5.76 0.51
C GLU A 177 1.50 4.94 1.56
N ASP A 178 1.60 3.60 1.56
CA ASP A 178 0.94 2.75 2.55
C ASP A 178 1.69 2.76 3.89
N GLY A 179 2.99 2.51 3.86
CA GLY A 179 3.88 2.59 5.02
C GLY A 179 3.62 1.58 6.14
N SER A 180 2.66 0.64 5.97
CA SER A 180 2.32 -0.35 7.01
C SER A 180 3.31 -1.51 7.10
N HIS A 181 4.24 -1.61 6.17
CA HIS A 181 5.12 -2.78 6.00
C HIS A 181 4.35 -4.10 5.97
N GLY A 182 3.21 -4.10 5.28
CA GLY A 182 2.39 -5.28 5.05
C GLY A 182 1.30 -5.55 6.07
N VAL A 183 1.21 -4.80 7.17
CA VAL A 183 0.19 -5.03 8.20
C VAL A 183 -1.23 -4.86 7.65
N HIS A 184 -1.47 -3.92 6.76
CA HIS A 184 -2.80 -3.72 6.17
C HIS A 184 -3.29 -4.95 5.39
N ASN A 185 -2.41 -5.56 4.57
CA ASN A 185 -2.75 -6.77 3.82
C ASN A 185 -1.50 -7.63 3.57
N PRO A 186 -1.13 -8.52 4.51
CA PRO A 186 0.12 -9.28 4.45
C PRO A 186 0.29 -10.10 3.17
N SER A 187 -0.75 -10.82 2.76
CA SER A 187 -0.67 -11.70 1.59
C SER A 187 -0.55 -10.92 0.30
N TYR A 188 -1.32 -9.84 0.17
CA TYR A 188 -1.29 -8.98 -1.00
C TYR A 188 0.05 -8.23 -1.14
N THR A 189 0.54 -7.65 -0.05
CA THR A 189 1.84 -6.97 -0.03
C THR A 189 2.96 -7.90 -0.47
N LYS A 190 2.98 -9.14 0.06
CA LYS A 190 4.02 -10.12 -0.33
C LYS A 190 3.90 -10.52 -1.79
N ALA A 191 2.71 -10.78 -2.30
CA ALA A 191 2.50 -11.11 -3.70
C ALA A 191 2.98 -10.00 -4.65
N LEU A 192 2.62 -8.74 -4.35
CA LEU A 192 3.09 -7.58 -5.12
C LEU A 192 4.61 -7.43 -5.11
N LEU A 193 5.26 -7.63 -3.94
CA LEU A 193 6.71 -7.53 -3.82
C LEU A 193 7.43 -8.67 -4.56
N ASP A 194 6.94 -9.90 -4.42
CA ASP A 194 7.52 -11.06 -5.10
C ASP A 194 7.43 -10.91 -6.62
N TRP A 195 6.27 -10.48 -7.13
CA TRP A 195 6.10 -10.18 -8.55
C TRP A 195 7.02 -9.03 -9.00
N SER A 196 7.10 -7.95 -8.24
CA SER A 196 7.92 -6.78 -8.58
C SER A 196 9.40 -7.10 -8.62
N LEU A 197 9.91 -7.85 -7.65
CA LEU A 197 11.30 -8.32 -7.63
C LEU A 197 11.62 -9.22 -8.83
N ALA A 198 10.71 -10.13 -9.16
CA ALA A 198 10.85 -10.98 -10.35
C ALA A 198 10.87 -10.15 -11.64
N ALA A 199 9.97 -9.17 -11.79
CA ALA A 199 9.93 -8.25 -12.93
C ALA A 199 11.21 -7.42 -13.08
N MET A 200 11.85 -7.08 -11.97
CA MET A 200 13.13 -6.37 -11.94
C MET A 200 14.35 -7.29 -12.13
N GLY A 201 14.15 -8.62 -12.16
CA GLY A 201 15.24 -9.61 -12.24
C GLY A 201 16.05 -9.73 -10.93
N ALA A 202 15.47 -9.36 -9.80
CA ALA A 202 16.08 -9.37 -8.47
C ALA A 202 15.53 -10.48 -7.55
N GLY A 203 14.68 -11.35 -8.08
CA GLY A 203 13.98 -12.40 -7.33
C GLY A 203 14.69 -13.75 -7.41
N GLU A 204 15.83 -13.94 -6.75
CA GLU A 204 16.41 -15.26 -6.40
C GLU A 204 16.99 -15.24 -4.99
#